data_1289f6c62b112f81628b28bab8a2a5c9
#
_entry.id   1289f6c62b112f81628b28bab8a2a5c9
#
_cell.length_a   1.000
_cell.length_b   1.000
_cell.length_c   1.000
_cell.angle_alpha   90.00
_cell.angle_beta   90.00
_cell.angle_gamma   90.00
#
_symmetry.space_group_name_H-M   'P 1'
#
loop_
_entity.id
_entity.type
_entity.pdbx_description
1 polymer ?
#
loop_
_entity_poly.entity_id
_entity_poly.type
_entity_poly.pdbx_seq_one_letter_code
_entity_poly.pdbx_strand_id
1 'polypeptide(L)'
;MTTLIRPQAEPRSAYKVFRPIGTRWSDNDVYGHVNNVVYYSWFDSAVNGYLIESGALDIHAGHVIGLVIETQCNYFSPLSFPEPVLAGIRVAQVGSSSVRYEVGLFPGQDSTALTAAKGHFIHVYVDRLTRRPAPLPQQLLTTLETLK
;
A
#
# COMPACT_ATOMS: atom_id res chain seq x y z
N MET A 1 0.49 -34.37 -4.74
CA MET A 1 -0.24 -33.49 -3.81
C MET A 1 0.39 -32.09 -3.81
N THR A 2 -0.38 -31.06 -4.08
CA THR A 2 0.13 -29.69 -4.11
C THR A 2 0.17 -29.14 -2.69
N THR A 3 1.35 -28.69 -2.24
CA THR A 3 1.48 -28.01 -0.96
C THR A 3 1.12 -26.54 -1.11
N LEU A 4 0.14 -26.07 -0.34
CA LEU A 4 -0.19 -24.65 -0.31
C LEU A 4 0.90 -23.89 0.45
N ILE A 5 1.53 -22.91 -0.21
CA ILE A 5 2.47 -22.02 0.43
C ILE A 5 1.65 -20.92 1.12
N ARG A 6 1.73 -20.88 2.45
CA ARG A 6 1.05 -19.85 3.22
C ARG A 6 1.88 -18.57 3.23
N PRO A 7 1.28 -17.40 2.99
CA PRO A 7 1.97 -16.13 3.20
C PRO A 7 2.43 -16.03 4.65
N GLN A 8 3.59 -15.39 4.85
CA GLN A 8 4.15 -15.22 6.19
C GLN A 8 4.34 -13.75 6.51
N ALA A 9 4.24 -13.42 7.80
CA ALA A 9 4.53 -12.09 8.28
C ALA A 9 5.99 -11.75 8.01
N GLU A 10 6.26 -10.47 7.77
CA GLU A 10 7.57 -9.96 7.38
C GLU A 10 8.06 -8.88 8.35
N PRO A 11 9.39 -8.73 8.51
CA PRO A 11 9.96 -7.67 9.32
C PRO A 11 9.93 -6.32 8.59
N ARG A 12 10.14 -5.23 9.35
CA ARG A 12 10.22 -3.88 8.78
C ARG A 12 11.31 -3.75 7.73
N SER A 13 12.42 -4.47 7.88
CA SER A 13 13.53 -4.47 6.91
C SER A 13 13.14 -4.93 5.50
N ALA A 14 11.99 -5.57 5.35
CA ALA A 14 11.48 -6.01 4.05
C ALA A 14 10.87 -4.86 3.22
N TYR A 15 10.70 -3.68 3.82
CA TYR A 15 10.06 -2.52 3.16
C TYR A 15 11.04 -1.36 3.03
N LYS A 16 10.75 -0.43 2.13
CA LYS A 16 11.68 0.64 1.74
C LYS A 16 11.36 1.99 2.38
N VAL A 17 10.10 2.32 2.53
CA VAL A 17 9.64 3.56 3.16
C VAL A 17 8.46 3.26 4.06
N PHE A 18 8.19 4.19 5.01
CA PHE A 18 7.15 3.99 6.01
C PHE A 18 6.31 5.25 6.16
N ARG A 19 5.02 5.05 6.39
CA ARG A 19 4.07 6.12 6.67
C ARG A 19 3.24 5.78 7.90
N PRO A 20 3.16 6.68 8.89
CA PRO A 20 2.27 6.46 10.02
C PRO A 20 0.82 6.64 9.59
N ILE A 21 -0.06 5.81 10.12
CA ILE A 21 -1.50 5.86 9.91
C ILE A 21 -2.18 5.89 11.28
N GLY A 22 -2.97 6.94 11.53
CA GLY A 22 -3.80 7.01 12.74
C GLY A 22 -5.01 6.09 12.60
N THR A 23 -5.34 5.39 13.69
CA THR A 23 -6.57 4.59 13.74
C THR A 23 -7.71 5.46 14.28
N ARG A 24 -8.95 5.06 13.98
CA ARG A 24 -10.18 5.73 14.42
C ARG A 24 -11.04 4.76 15.20
N TRP A 25 -11.83 5.28 16.14
CA TRP A 25 -12.82 4.47 16.84
C TRP A 25 -13.70 3.68 15.88
N SER A 26 -14.12 4.31 14.77
CA SER A 26 -14.98 3.70 13.77
C SER A 26 -14.28 2.61 12.92
N ASP A 27 -12.96 2.46 13.02
CA ASP A 27 -12.24 1.40 12.33
C ASP A 27 -12.46 0.03 12.97
N ASN A 28 -12.70 -0.02 14.28
CA ASN A 28 -12.97 -1.27 14.99
C ASN A 28 -14.36 -1.81 14.69
N ASP A 29 -14.46 -3.11 14.57
CA ASP A 29 -15.74 -3.81 14.49
C ASP A 29 -16.22 -4.26 15.89
N VAL A 30 -17.31 -5.00 15.93
CA VAL A 30 -17.91 -5.48 17.18
C VAL A 30 -17.00 -6.45 17.97
N TYR A 31 -15.98 -7.01 17.33
CA TYR A 31 -15.01 -7.89 17.99
C TYR A 31 -13.83 -7.13 18.60
N GLY A 32 -13.80 -5.81 18.48
CA GLY A 32 -12.75 -4.97 19.05
C GLY A 32 -11.48 -4.88 18.23
N HIS A 33 -11.50 -5.34 17.00
CA HIS A 33 -10.38 -5.28 16.07
C HIS A 33 -10.75 -4.45 14.85
N VAL A 34 -9.74 -3.87 14.20
CA VAL A 34 -9.98 -3.13 12.96
C VAL A 34 -10.63 -4.06 11.93
N ASN A 35 -11.73 -3.58 11.36
CA ASN A 35 -12.47 -4.32 10.35
C ASN A 35 -11.56 -4.57 9.13
N ASN A 36 -11.62 -5.79 8.60
CA ASN A 36 -10.75 -6.22 7.49
C ASN A 36 -10.83 -5.29 6.27
N VAL A 37 -11.95 -4.67 5.98
CA VAL A 37 -12.08 -3.78 4.82
C VAL A 37 -11.32 -2.46 4.98
N VAL A 38 -11.04 -2.03 6.21
CA VAL A 38 -10.31 -0.80 6.49
C VAL A 38 -8.87 -0.89 5.99
N TYR A 39 -8.28 -2.07 5.98
CA TYR A 39 -6.89 -2.29 5.53
C TYR A 39 -6.68 -1.82 4.09
N TYR A 40 -7.67 -2.01 3.21
CA TYR A 40 -7.59 -1.56 1.84
C TYR A 40 -7.54 -0.03 1.73
N SER A 41 -8.27 0.67 2.57
CA SER A 41 -8.21 2.14 2.63
C SER A 41 -6.84 2.61 3.12
N TRP A 42 -6.20 1.87 4.01
CA TRP A 42 -4.85 2.18 4.47
C TRP A 42 -3.80 1.96 3.38
N PHE A 43 -3.94 0.91 2.57
CA PHE A 43 -3.08 0.71 1.40
C PHE A 43 -3.19 1.90 0.45
N ASP A 44 -4.40 2.31 0.15
CA ASP A 44 -4.69 3.43 -0.73
C ASP A 44 -4.08 4.73 -0.20
N SER A 45 -4.31 5.04 1.06
CA SER A 45 -3.78 6.24 1.71
C SER A 45 -2.26 6.23 1.78
N ALA A 46 -1.64 5.09 2.09
CA ALA A 46 -0.20 4.99 2.23
C ALA A 46 0.49 5.20 0.89
N VAL A 47 0.06 4.49 -0.15
CA VAL A 47 0.68 4.58 -1.47
C VAL A 47 0.48 5.96 -2.08
N ASN A 48 -0.77 6.43 -2.16
CA ASN A 48 -1.05 7.73 -2.77
C ASN A 48 -0.48 8.88 -1.97
N GLY A 49 -0.53 8.82 -0.64
CA GLY A 49 0.10 9.83 0.20
C GLY A 49 1.59 9.95 -0.06
N TYR A 50 2.28 8.83 -0.21
CA TYR A 50 3.71 8.82 -0.52
C TYR A 50 3.99 9.42 -1.91
N LEU A 51 3.23 9.01 -2.92
CA LEU A 51 3.41 9.51 -4.28
C LEU A 51 3.17 11.02 -4.39
N ILE A 52 2.17 11.53 -3.67
CA ILE A 52 1.87 12.96 -3.64
C ILE A 52 2.98 13.74 -2.94
N GLU A 53 3.38 13.32 -1.74
CA GLU A 53 4.42 14.01 -0.97
C GLU A 53 5.78 13.98 -1.63
N SER A 54 6.12 12.90 -2.32
CA SER A 54 7.39 12.78 -3.03
C SER A 54 7.42 13.54 -4.35
N GLY A 55 6.30 14.13 -4.77
CA GLY A 55 6.19 14.82 -6.06
C GLY A 55 6.16 13.88 -7.26
N ALA A 56 5.97 12.58 -7.03
CA ALA A 56 5.96 11.60 -8.11
C ALA A 56 4.73 11.69 -8.99
N LEU A 57 3.62 12.18 -8.44
CA LEU A 57 2.35 12.23 -9.15
C LEU A 57 1.57 13.48 -8.74
N ASP A 58 1.17 14.29 -9.74
CA ASP A 58 0.26 15.42 -9.54
C ASP A 58 -1.16 14.95 -9.80
N ILE A 59 -1.92 14.71 -8.74
CA ILE A 59 -3.27 14.17 -8.84
C ILE A 59 -4.28 15.19 -9.37
N HIS A 60 -3.97 16.48 -9.33
CA HIS A 60 -4.89 17.54 -9.74
C HIS A 60 -4.68 17.99 -11.19
N ALA A 61 -3.42 18.18 -11.59
CA ALA A 61 -3.08 18.77 -12.89
C ALA A 61 -2.32 17.81 -13.81
N GLY A 62 -1.87 16.66 -13.32
CA GLY A 62 -1.13 15.70 -14.12
C GLY A 62 -1.96 15.09 -15.24
N HIS A 63 -1.33 14.76 -16.36
CA HIS A 63 -1.98 14.13 -17.50
C HIS A 63 -2.28 12.65 -17.26
N VAL A 64 -1.61 12.03 -16.29
CA VAL A 64 -1.70 10.61 -15.98
C VAL A 64 -2.23 10.44 -14.56
N ILE A 65 -3.19 9.53 -14.40
CA ILE A 65 -3.75 9.17 -13.09
C ILE A 65 -3.63 7.67 -12.88
N GLY A 66 -3.56 7.25 -11.61
CA GLY A 66 -3.52 5.84 -11.25
C GLY A 66 -4.89 5.33 -10.87
N LEU A 67 -5.26 4.18 -11.43
CA LEU A 67 -6.50 3.48 -11.09
C LEU A 67 -6.17 2.11 -10.50
N VAL A 68 -6.84 1.74 -9.43
CA VAL A 68 -6.67 0.42 -8.80
C VAL A 68 -7.33 -0.63 -9.68
N ILE A 69 -6.58 -1.67 -10.05
CA ILE A 69 -7.12 -2.81 -10.79
C ILE A 69 -7.12 -4.10 -10.00
N GLU A 70 -6.33 -4.18 -8.94
CA GLU A 70 -6.32 -5.35 -8.07
C GLU A 70 -5.78 -4.97 -6.71
N THR A 71 -6.38 -5.51 -5.66
CA THR A 71 -5.85 -5.42 -4.30
C THR A 71 -6.13 -6.72 -3.56
N GLN A 72 -5.23 -7.08 -2.63
CA GLN A 72 -5.31 -8.31 -1.87
C GLN A 72 -4.62 -8.10 -0.53
N CYS A 73 -5.10 -8.75 0.50
CA CYS A 73 -4.52 -8.65 1.84
C CYS A 73 -4.55 -10.00 2.55
N ASN A 74 -3.43 -10.33 3.19
CA ASN A 74 -3.31 -11.45 4.12
C ASN A 74 -3.20 -10.88 5.53
N TYR A 75 -3.93 -11.47 6.47
CA TYR A 75 -4.04 -11.03 7.86
C TYR A 75 -3.32 -12.02 8.76
N PHE A 76 -2.40 -11.54 9.61
CA PHE A 76 -1.59 -12.39 10.49
C PHE A 76 -1.91 -12.18 11.96
N SER A 77 -2.17 -10.94 12.37
CA SER A 77 -2.53 -10.58 13.73
C SER A 77 -3.46 -9.37 13.74
N PRO A 78 -4.28 -9.20 14.79
CA PRO A 78 -5.22 -8.08 14.81
C PRO A 78 -4.53 -6.75 15.08
N LEU A 79 -5.13 -5.68 14.55
CA LEU A 79 -4.85 -4.30 14.90
C LEU A 79 -6.09 -3.70 15.53
N SER A 80 -5.92 -2.70 16.40
CA SER A 80 -7.04 -2.09 17.12
C SER A 80 -6.80 -0.62 17.38
N PHE A 81 -7.85 0.20 17.22
CA PHE A 81 -7.84 1.55 17.78
C PHE A 81 -7.69 1.48 19.31
N PRO A 82 -6.93 2.29 19.99
CA PRO A 82 -6.28 3.53 19.50
C PRO A 82 -4.81 3.36 19.08
N GLU A 83 -4.31 2.15 18.97
CA GLU A 83 -2.93 1.94 18.59
C GLU A 83 -2.66 2.46 17.16
N PRO A 84 -1.61 3.29 16.95
CA PRO A 84 -1.26 3.73 15.62
C PRO A 84 -0.70 2.57 14.78
N VAL A 85 -0.80 2.71 13.47
CA VAL A 85 -0.32 1.73 12.51
C VAL A 85 0.81 2.36 11.69
N LEU A 86 1.81 1.56 11.35
CA LEU A 86 2.87 1.96 10.45
C LEU A 86 2.75 1.16 9.15
N ALA A 87 2.61 1.85 8.03
CA ALA A 87 2.55 1.22 6.72
C ALA A 87 3.92 1.26 6.06
N GLY A 88 4.47 0.09 5.74
CA GLY A 88 5.68 -0.05 4.94
C GLY A 88 5.31 -0.26 3.48
N ILE A 89 6.07 0.36 2.58
CA ILE A 89 5.81 0.33 1.14
C ILE A 89 7.05 -0.15 0.41
N ARG A 90 6.84 -1.00 -0.58
CA ARG A 90 7.85 -1.39 -1.55
C ARG A 90 7.20 -1.62 -2.91
N VAL A 91 7.99 -1.61 -3.96
CA VAL A 91 7.53 -1.89 -5.32
C VAL A 91 8.05 -3.27 -5.74
N ALA A 92 7.13 -4.15 -6.11
CA ALA A 92 7.47 -5.51 -6.53
C ALA A 92 7.68 -5.61 -8.04
N GLN A 93 6.94 -4.83 -8.84
CA GLN A 93 7.00 -4.90 -10.29
C GLN A 93 6.58 -3.59 -10.92
N VAL A 94 7.30 -3.19 -11.97
CA VAL A 94 6.99 -2.01 -12.78
C VAL A 94 6.82 -2.47 -14.22
N GLY A 95 5.62 -2.25 -14.77
CA GLY A 95 5.32 -2.47 -16.19
C GLY A 95 5.41 -1.19 -16.98
N SER A 96 4.95 -1.22 -18.23
CA SER A 96 4.92 -0.02 -19.07
C SER A 96 3.89 1.02 -18.61
N SER A 97 2.75 0.56 -18.07
CA SER A 97 1.68 1.41 -17.56
C SER A 97 1.14 0.94 -16.21
N SER A 98 1.72 -0.08 -15.59
CA SER A 98 1.25 -0.64 -14.34
C SER A 98 2.36 -0.73 -13.31
N VAL A 99 1.97 -0.69 -12.03
CA VAL A 99 2.88 -0.85 -10.90
C VAL A 99 2.22 -1.76 -9.88
N ARG A 100 2.97 -2.76 -9.42
CA ARG A 100 2.58 -3.57 -8.28
C ARG A 100 3.27 -3.04 -7.04
N TYR A 101 2.50 -2.38 -6.19
CA TYR A 101 2.95 -1.99 -4.86
C TYR A 101 2.67 -3.12 -3.87
N GLU A 102 3.53 -3.26 -2.89
CA GLU A 102 3.29 -4.12 -1.74
C GLU A 102 3.35 -3.30 -0.47
N VAL A 103 2.38 -3.50 0.41
CA VAL A 103 2.24 -2.73 1.64
C VAL A 103 2.18 -3.70 2.82
N GLY A 104 3.01 -3.44 3.81
CA GLY A 104 2.98 -4.14 5.08
C GLY A 104 2.45 -3.20 6.17
N LEU A 105 1.53 -3.69 6.99
CA LEU A 105 0.97 -2.93 8.09
C LEU A 105 1.50 -3.48 9.40
N PHE A 106 2.10 -2.60 10.21
CA PHE A 106 2.74 -2.95 11.47
C PHE A 106 2.04 -2.26 12.64
N PRO A 107 1.98 -2.92 13.83
CA PRO A 107 1.67 -2.21 15.06
C PRO A 107 2.68 -1.08 15.25
N GLY A 108 2.22 0.17 15.33
CA GLY A 108 3.13 1.32 15.28
C GLY A 108 3.99 1.49 16.53
N GLN A 109 3.54 0.96 17.67
CA GLN A 109 4.23 1.13 18.96
C GLN A 109 5.29 0.07 19.25
N ASP A 110 5.28 -1.04 18.53
CA ASP A 110 6.25 -2.13 18.70
C ASP A 110 7.20 -2.16 17.51
N SER A 111 8.42 -1.65 17.70
CA SER A 111 9.43 -1.56 16.64
C SER A 111 9.98 -2.92 16.22
N THR A 112 9.74 -3.98 16.99
CA THR A 112 10.22 -5.34 16.72
C THR A 112 9.16 -6.22 16.09
N ALA A 113 7.90 -5.75 16.01
CA ALA A 113 6.79 -6.54 15.48
C ALA A 113 6.99 -6.82 13.99
N LEU A 114 6.52 -8.01 13.58
CA LEU A 114 6.34 -8.35 12.18
C LEU A 114 5.04 -7.72 11.65
N THR A 115 4.81 -7.79 10.35
CA THR A 115 3.55 -7.29 9.78
C THR A 115 2.35 -7.95 10.45
N ALA A 116 1.37 -7.14 10.82
CA ALA A 116 0.05 -7.61 11.23
C ALA A 116 -0.79 -8.04 10.01
N ALA A 117 -0.54 -7.39 8.88
CA ALA A 117 -1.13 -7.72 7.59
C ALA A 117 -0.20 -7.27 6.48
N LYS A 118 -0.28 -7.91 5.33
CA LYS A 118 0.42 -7.45 4.12
C LYS A 118 -0.41 -7.76 2.90
N GLY A 119 -0.24 -6.96 1.86
CA GLY A 119 -0.96 -7.16 0.63
C GLY A 119 -0.30 -6.48 -0.54
N HIS A 120 -0.90 -6.69 -1.70
CA HIS A 120 -0.49 -5.99 -2.89
C HIS A 120 -1.60 -5.06 -3.37
N PHE A 121 -1.17 -4.06 -4.12
CA PHE A 121 -2.01 -2.97 -4.58
C PHE A 121 -1.50 -2.59 -5.96
N ILE A 122 -2.24 -2.95 -6.99
CA ILE A 122 -1.82 -2.76 -8.37
C ILE A 122 -2.56 -1.60 -8.99
N HIS A 123 -1.80 -0.60 -9.45
CA HIS A 123 -2.31 0.51 -10.23
C HIS A 123 -2.03 0.30 -11.70
N VAL A 124 -3.01 0.62 -12.56
CA VAL A 124 -2.76 0.96 -13.95
C VAL A 124 -2.79 2.48 -14.09
N TYR A 125 -1.81 3.03 -14.78
CA TYR A 125 -1.72 4.46 -15.04
C TYR A 125 -2.29 4.74 -16.41
N VAL A 126 -3.22 5.69 -16.45
CA VAL A 126 -4.01 5.99 -17.64
C VAL A 126 -3.96 7.49 -17.94
N ASP A 127 -4.19 7.83 -19.19
CA ASP A 127 -4.42 9.21 -19.58
C ASP A 127 -5.69 9.71 -18.89
N ARG A 128 -5.61 10.89 -18.29
CA ARG A 128 -6.72 11.46 -17.52
C ARG A 128 -7.99 11.64 -18.34
N LEU A 129 -7.85 12.01 -19.61
CA LEU A 129 -8.98 12.32 -20.49
C LEU A 129 -9.53 11.07 -21.17
N THR A 130 -8.67 10.28 -21.78
CA THR A 130 -9.09 9.11 -22.58
C THR A 130 -9.34 7.87 -21.74
N ARG A 131 -8.75 7.80 -20.54
CA ARG A 131 -8.79 6.64 -19.63
C ARG A 131 -8.11 5.40 -20.22
N ARG A 132 -7.26 5.58 -21.21
CA ARG A 132 -6.45 4.49 -21.79
C ARG A 132 -5.11 4.41 -21.09
N PRO A 133 -4.53 3.19 -21.00
CA PRO A 133 -3.19 3.02 -20.43
C PRO A 133 -2.18 3.96 -21.07
N ALA A 134 -1.36 4.57 -20.25
CA ALA A 134 -0.34 5.53 -20.65
C ALA A 134 1.01 5.12 -20.08
N PRO A 135 2.13 5.51 -20.73
CA PRO A 135 3.45 5.28 -20.17
C PRO A 135 3.58 5.97 -18.81
N LEU A 136 4.34 5.36 -17.91
CA LEU A 136 4.59 5.95 -16.58
C LEU A 136 5.39 7.24 -16.74
N PRO A 137 4.96 8.35 -16.10
CA PRO A 137 5.73 9.59 -16.12
C PRO A 137 7.13 9.41 -15.53
N GLN A 138 8.10 10.18 -16.02
CA GLN A 138 9.50 10.06 -15.58
C GLN A 138 9.66 10.30 -14.07
N GLN A 139 8.95 11.28 -13.51
CA GLN A 139 9.00 11.56 -12.07
C GLN A 139 8.52 10.35 -11.26
N LEU A 140 7.48 9.68 -11.73
CA LEU A 140 6.98 8.46 -11.09
C LEU A 140 8.02 7.35 -11.19
N LEU A 141 8.59 7.09 -12.36
CA LEU A 141 9.63 6.08 -12.56
C LEU A 141 10.81 6.30 -11.62
N THR A 142 11.28 7.54 -11.50
CA THR A 142 12.40 7.87 -10.61
C THR A 142 12.08 7.54 -9.15
N THR A 143 10.89 7.87 -8.69
CA THR A 143 10.44 7.53 -7.33
C THR A 143 10.32 6.03 -7.14
N LEU A 144 9.74 5.32 -8.10
CA LEU A 144 9.55 3.87 -8.01
C LEU A 144 10.88 3.11 -7.90
N GLU A 145 11.95 3.59 -8.54
CA GLU A 145 13.27 2.97 -8.43
C GLU A 145 13.77 2.96 -6.97
N THR A 146 13.41 3.96 -6.18
CA THR A 146 13.81 4.02 -4.77
C THR A 146 13.04 3.04 -3.89
N LEU A 147 11.95 2.48 -4.40
CA LEU A 147 11.06 1.58 -3.66
C LEU A 147 11.26 0.09 -4.02
N LYS A 148 12.11 -0.19 -4.99
CA LYS A 148 12.41 -1.57 -5.40
C LYS A 148 13.28 -2.31 -4.39
#